data_56844b833a037e3ccf0d43e004260549
#
_entry.id   56844b833a037e3ccf0d43e004260549
#
_cell.length_a   1.000
_cell.length_b   1.000
_cell.length_c   1.000
_cell.angle_alpha   90.00
_cell.angle_beta   90.00
_cell.angle_gamma   90.00
#
_symmetry.space_group_name_H-M   'P 1'
#
loop_
_entity.id
_entity.type
_entity.pdbx_description
1 polymer ?
#
loop_
_entity_poly.entity_id
_entity_poly.type
_entity_poly.pdbx_seq_one_letter_code
_entity_poly.pdbx_strand_id
1 'polypeptide(L)'
;MRYIVNKLFIKIVILFCVAFIGSCFMLHAQDTFPYPAIPKEIKDADKRLSFLIEHYWDRFDFADTSLLKRNIAEQGLSDFLDILKGADSTTVNDGVKIFVNRFVCSDTASTEAQLVKEYFVGKMEQYLYDYRSPMRNDALYVSYLQTISNSPLTDTFEREHYRYIINNLQKNRLGETATDFAFTDRGGRVRRMSGFKGRDIVLFFYDPDCHSCHSEMEQMINGKSLLNSNIVVLAIYPGAETDRWERGDIFIGKNIQKSLNSKGEGIEFIDGCSIGGEILSKDIYFIRELPSVYIIDKDGRVVLKECTAKDVVSYFQRSPCPALDF
;
A
#
# COMPACT_ATOMS: atom_id res chain seq x y z
N MET A 1 58.58 -30.59 -44.59
CA MET A 1 57.91 -29.32 -44.72
C MET A 1 56.42 -29.38 -44.33
N ARG A 2 55.64 -30.35 -44.81
CA ARG A 2 54.17 -30.47 -44.44
C ARG A 2 53.90 -30.75 -42.95
N TYR A 3 54.78 -31.38 -42.20
CA TYR A 3 54.57 -31.73 -40.79
C TYR A 3 54.73 -30.55 -39.82
N ILE A 4 55.57 -29.60 -40.20
CA ILE A 4 55.77 -28.35 -39.37
C ILE A 4 54.60 -27.38 -39.55
N VAL A 5 54.05 -27.27 -40.74
CA VAL A 5 52.93 -26.43 -41.06
C VAL A 5 51.64 -26.90 -40.30
N ASN A 6 51.48 -28.25 -40.26
CA ASN A 6 50.30 -28.81 -39.52
C ASN A 6 50.40 -28.59 -38.00
N LYS A 7 51.57 -28.66 -37.40
CA LYS A 7 51.74 -28.33 -35.94
C LYS A 7 51.52 -26.85 -35.60
N LEU A 8 51.92 -25.97 -36.50
CA LEU A 8 51.71 -24.54 -36.32
C LEU A 8 50.24 -24.18 -36.48
N PHE A 9 49.54 -24.79 -37.44
CA PHE A 9 48.11 -24.58 -37.67
C PHE A 9 47.27 -25.10 -36.50
N ILE A 10 47.60 -26.26 -35.93
CA ILE A 10 46.93 -26.82 -34.76
C ILE A 10 47.15 -25.93 -33.53
N LYS A 11 48.36 -25.38 -33.33
CA LYS A 11 48.60 -24.42 -32.21
C LYS A 11 47.84 -23.12 -32.37
N ILE A 12 47.70 -22.59 -33.57
CA ILE A 12 46.94 -21.37 -33.85
C ILE A 12 45.44 -21.62 -33.65
N VAL A 13 44.91 -22.76 -34.09
CA VAL A 13 43.50 -23.13 -33.87
C VAL A 13 43.21 -23.33 -32.39
N ILE A 14 44.11 -23.99 -31.64
CA ILE A 14 43.95 -24.14 -30.18
C ILE A 14 44.03 -22.80 -29.48
N LEU A 15 44.92 -21.89 -29.89
CA LEU A 15 45.03 -20.54 -29.33
C LEU A 15 43.75 -19.69 -29.60
N PHE A 16 43.19 -19.83 -30.81
CA PHE A 16 41.93 -19.17 -31.17
C PHE A 16 40.73 -19.79 -30.43
N CYS A 17 40.67 -21.11 -30.25
CA CYS A 17 39.62 -21.75 -29.46
C CYS A 17 39.71 -21.37 -27.98
N VAL A 18 40.91 -21.29 -27.40
CA VAL A 18 41.10 -20.85 -26.00
C VAL A 18 40.74 -19.36 -25.82
N ALA A 19 41.08 -18.51 -26.80
CA ALA A 19 40.68 -17.10 -26.79
C ALA A 19 39.16 -16.95 -27.00
N PHE A 20 38.52 -17.78 -27.81
CA PHE A 20 37.08 -17.77 -28.05
C PHE A 20 36.29 -18.36 -26.85
N ILE A 21 36.80 -19.38 -26.18
CA ILE A 21 36.25 -19.94 -24.96
C ILE A 21 36.44 -18.97 -23.81
N GLY A 22 37.57 -18.24 -23.73
CA GLY A 22 37.79 -17.17 -22.77
C GLY A 22 36.87 -15.95 -22.98
N SER A 23 36.42 -15.68 -24.21
CA SER A 23 35.48 -14.62 -24.54
C SER A 23 34.01 -15.04 -24.34
N CYS A 24 33.70 -16.33 -24.35
CA CYS A 24 32.36 -16.88 -24.05
C CYS A 24 32.12 -17.07 -22.55
N PHE A 25 33.15 -17.02 -21.72
CA PHE A 25 33.07 -16.90 -20.27
C PHE A 25 33.11 -15.43 -19.82
N MET A 26 32.66 -14.48 -20.63
CA MET A 26 31.99 -13.34 -20.06
C MET A 26 30.73 -13.91 -19.39
N LEU A 27 30.92 -14.31 -18.16
CA LEU A 27 29.83 -14.55 -17.25
C LEU A 27 28.77 -13.48 -17.54
N HIS A 28 27.58 -13.90 -17.88
CA HIS A 28 26.43 -13.13 -17.44
C HIS A 28 26.60 -13.07 -15.91
N ALA A 29 27.29 -12.07 -15.43
CA ALA A 29 27.14 -11.64 -14.06
C ALA A 29 25.62 -11.54 -13.93
N GLN A 30 25.06 -12.40 -13.11
CA GLN A 30 23.65 -12.35 -12.79
C GLN A 30 23.47 -10.92 -12.32
N ASP A 31 22.80 -10.09 -13.12
CA ASP A 31 22.60 -8.68 -12.84
C ASP A 31 21.75 -8.59 -11.56
N THR A 32 22.41 -8.61 -10.41
CA THR A 32 21.78 -8.54 -9.09
C THR A 32 21.96 -7.13 -8.56
N PHE A 33 21.04 -6.71 -7.70
CA PHE A 33 21.17 -5.43 -7.01
C PHE A 33 22.49 -5.37 -6.21
N PRO A 34 23.27 -4.25 -6.29
CA PRO A 34 24.58 -4.14 -5.68
C PRO A 34 24.50 -3.80 -4.18
N TYR A 35 24.09 -4.77 -3.34
CA TYR A 35 23.95 -4.56 -1.92
C TYR A 35 25.20 -4.03 -1.23
N PRO A 36 25.08 -3.12 -0.21
CA PRO A 36 26.22 -2.66 0.55
C PRO A 36 26.80 -3.77 1.45
N ALA A 37 28.11 -3.73 1.64
CA ALA A 37 28.76 -4.62 2.60
C ALA A 37 28.79 -3.97 3.99
N ILE A 38 28.14 -4.57 4.96
CA ILE A 38 28.13 -4.06 6.34
C ILE A 38 29.49 -4.36 6.99
N PRO A 39 30.20 -3.35 7.56
CA PRO A 39 31.46 -3.54 8.26
C PRO A 39 31.34 -4.57 9.40
N LYS A 40 32.35 -5.45 9.50
CA LYS A 40 32.36 -6.52 10.50
C LYS A 40 32.48 -6.00 11.94
N GLU A 41 32.93 -4.78 12.09
CA GLU A 41 33.10 -4.05 13.37
C GLU A 41 31.75 -3.67 13.98
N ILE A 42 30.73 -3.45 13.15
CA ILE A 42 29.37 -3.14 13.62
C ILE A 42 28.72 -4.43 14.08
N LYS A 43 28.65 -4.67 15.40
CA LYS A 43 28.09 -5.88 16.00
C LYS A 43 26.64 -5.72 16.43
N ASP A 44 26.26 -4.53 16.82
CA ASP A 44 24.92 -4.17 17.26
C ASP A 44 23.93 -4.27 16.11
N ALA A 45 22.76 -4.89 16.36
CA ALA A 45 21.79 -5.17 15.31
C ALA A 45 21.14 -3.90 14.76
N ASP A 46 20.79 -2.94 15.62
CA ASP A 46 20.13 -1.70 15.23
C ASP A 46 21.09 -0.80 14.43
N LYS A 47 22.36 -0.75 14.86
CA LYS A 47 23.41 -0.03 14.10
C LYS A 47 23.68 -0.68 12.75
N ARG A 48 23.60 -2.00 12.64
CA ARG A 48 23.72 -2.70 11.36
C ARG A 48 22.59 -2.36 10.42
N LEU A 49 21.36 -2.32 10.98
CA LEU A 49 20.17 -1.96 10.21
C LEU A 49 20.25 -0.51 9.75
N SER A 50 20.59 0.43 10.63
CA SER A 50 20.76 1.85 10.28
C SER A 50 21.84 2.05 9.22
N PHE A 51 22.99 1.39 9.35
CA PHE A 51 24.06 1.42 8.36
C PHE A 51 23.59 0.87 7.01
N LEU A 52 22.84 -0.25 7.02
CA LEU A 52 22.31 -0.86 5.79
C LEU A 52 21.36 0.11 5.07
N ILE A 53 20.45 0.75 5.80
CA ILE A 53 19.48 1.71 5.25
C ILE A 53 20.21 2.95 4.68
N GLU A 54 21.16 3.50 5.42
CA GLU A 54 21.91 4.68 5.02
C GLU A 54 22.71 4.46 3.73
N HIS A 55 23.32 3.28 3.61
CA HIS A 55 24.23 2.95 2.51
C HIS A 55 23.61 2.06 1.42
N TYR A 56 22.31 1.78 1.51
CA TYR A 56 21.64 0.80 0.65
C TYR A 56 21.80 1.12 -0.84
N TRP A 57 21.65 2.38 -1.21
CA TRP A 57 21.68 2.87 -2.59
C TRP A 57 23.03 3.38 -3.05
N ASP A 58 24.10 3.31 -2.24
CA ASP A 58 25.42 3.89 -2.57
C ASP A 58 26.05 3.33 -3.84
N ARG A 59 25.76 2.07 -4.15
CA ARG A 59 26.35 1.36 -5.29
C ARG A 59 25.42 1.24 -6.49
N PHE A 60 24.18 1.73 -6.37
CA PHE A 60 23.23 1.70 -7.48
C PHE A 60 23.45 2.92 -8.36
N ASP A 61 23.67 2.68 -9.67
CA ASP A 61 23.86 3.74 -10.65
C ASP A 61 22.49 4.23 -11.18
N PHE A 62 21.99 5.33 -10.62
CA PHE A 62 20.77 5.98 -11.06
C PHE A 62 20.86 6.61 -12.46
N ALA A 63 22.06 6.78 -13.03
CA ALA A 63 22.22 7.26 -14.41
C ALA A 63 22.05 6.14 -15.45
N ASP A 64 22.25 4.88 -15.07
CA ASP A 64 22.05 3.74 -15.97
C ASP A 64 20.57 3.33 -16.03
N THR A 65 19.78 3.97 -16.91
CA THR A 65 18.36 3.66 -17.11
C THR A 65 18.10 2.24 -17.60
N SER A 66 19.14 1.50 -18.06
CA SER A 66 18.97 0.09 -18.44
C SER A 66 18.66 -0.81 -17.23
N LEU A 67 19.07 -0.40 -16.02
CA LEU A 67 18.79 -1.10 -14.77
C LEU A 67 17.29 -1.10 -14.42
N LEU A 68 16.54 -0.09 -14.88
CA LEU A 68 15.08 -0.01 -14.69
C LEU A 68 14.35 -1.10 -15.48
N LYS A 69 14.87 -1.49 -16.64
CA LYS A 69 14.27 -2.50 -17.52
C LYS A 69 14.60 -3.94 -17.14
N ARG A 70 15.65 -4.16 -16.34
CA ARG A 70 16.15 -5.49 -15.96
C ARG A 70 15.63 -5.99 -14.62
N ASN A 71 14.61 -5.38 -14.05
CA ASN A 71 14.06 -5.67 -12.72
C ASN A 71 15.06 -5.48 -11.56
N ILE A 72 16.29 -5.02 -11.80
CA ILE A 72 17.29 -4.80 -10.75
C ILE A 72 16.88 -3.69 -9.83
N ALA A 73 16.39 -2.58 -10.39
CA ALA A 73 15.87 -1.45 -9.63
C ALA A 73 14.62 -1.85 -8.81
N GLU A 74 13.74 -2.66 -9.40
CA GLU A 74 12.52 -3.12 -8.73
C GLU A 74 12.84 -4.08 -7.57
N GLN A 75 13.74 -5.04 -7.78
CA GLN A 75 14.22 -5.93 -6.72
C GLN A 75 14.84 -5.13 -5.58
N GLY A 76 15.75 -4.20 -5.93
CA GLY A 76 16.38 -3.32 -4.93
C GLY A 76 15.36 -2.50 -4.13
N LEU A 77 14.32 -1.96 -4.79
CA LEU A 77 13.27 -1.21 -4.12
C LEU A 77 12.43 -2.10 -3.19
N SER A 78 12.01 -3.27 -3.67
CA SER A 78 11.23 -4.22 -2.87
C SER A 78 11.98 -4.62 -1.59
N ASP A 79 13.25 -4.98 -1.72
CA ASP A 79 14.09 -5.36 -0.58
C ASP A 79 14.34 -4.18 0.37
N PHE A 80 14.53 -2.97 -0.17
CA PHE A 80 14.66 -1.75 0.63
C PHE A 80 13.41 -1.49 1.47
N LEU A 81 12.23 -1.59 0.87
CA LEU A 81 10.96 -1.42 1.59
C LEU A 81 10.77 -2.48 2.69
N ASP A 82 11.22 -3.71 2.48
CA ASP A 82 11.18 -4.76 3.50
C ASP A 82 12.16 -4.46 4.65
N ILE A 83 13.35 -3.98 4.34
CA ILE A 83 14.36 -3.57 5.34
C ILE A 83 13.83 -2.43 6.21
N LEU A 84 13.14 -1.44 5.63
CA LEU A 84 12.57 -0.31 6.36
C LEU A 84 11.54 -0.73 7.42
N LYS A 85 10.86 -1.86 7.25
CA LYS A 85 9.87 -2.36 8.24
C LYS A 85 10.48 -2.68 9.61
N GLY A 86 11.78 -2.96 9.68
CA GLY A 86 12.49 -3.27 10.89
C GLY A 86 13.08 -2.06 11.64
N ALA A 87 12.93 -0.85 11.11
CA ALA A 87 13.56 0.35 11.62
C ALA A 87 12.57 1.28 12.34
N ASP A 88 13.07 2.11 13.24
CA ASP A 88 12.29 3.18 13.86
C ASP A 88 11.94 4.30 12.86
N SER A 89 10.93 5.11 13.21
CA SER A 89 10.40 6.15 12.30
C SER A 89 11.44 7.18 11.86
N THR A 90 12.44 7.50 12.68
CA THR A 90 13.50 8.45 12.34
C THR A 90 14.40 7.86 11.26
N THR A 91 14.89 6.64 11.50
CA THR A 91 15.72 5.88 10.56
C THR A 91 15.01 5.66 9.22
N VAL A 92 13.69 5.33 9.25
CA VAL A 92 12.86 5.22 8.05
C VAL A 92 12.82 6.52 7.26
N ASN A 93 12.51 7.65 7.93
CA ASN A 93 12.41 8.95 7.26
C ASN A 93 13.74 9.39 6.66
N ASP A 94 14.85 9.15 7.35
CA ASP A 94 16.18 9.50 6.84
C ASP A 94 16.57 8.60 5.67
N GLY A 95 16.27 7.30 5.72
CA GLY A 95 16.47 6.36 4.62
C GLY A 95 15.69 6.78 3.36
N VAL A 96 14.43 7.19 3.51
CA VAL A 96 13.61 7.71 2.40
C VAL A 96 14.21 8.98 1.82
N LYS A 97 14.69 9.92 2.65
CA LYS A 97 15.34 11.15 2.17
C LYS A 97 16.62 10.83 1.39
N ILE A 98 17.44 9.92 1.91
CA ILE A 98 18.67 9.48 1.24
C ILE A 98 18.31 8.88 -0.12
N PHE A 99 17.35 7.95 -0.16
CA PHE A 99 16.89 7.34 -1.41
C PHE A 99 16.45 8.38 -2.44
N VAL A 100 15.53 9.27 -2.08
CA VAL A 100 15.02 10.30 -3.00
C VAL A 100 16.15 11.21 -3.47
N ASN A 101 17.04 11.64 -2.58
CA ASN A 101 18.16 12.52 -2.95
C ASN A 101 19.13 11.87 -3.94
N ARG A 102 19.26 10.53 -3.97
CA ARG A 102 20.15 9.84 -4.91
C ARG A 102 19.77 10.05 -6.37
N PHE A 103 18.48 10.04 -6.70
CA PHE A 103 18.06 10.26 -8.09
C PHE A 103 17.66 11.72 -8.40
N VAL A 104 17.50 12.54 -7.37
CA VAL A 104 17.16 13.96 -7.54
C VAL A 104 18.39 14.84 -7.68
N CYS A 105 19.54 14.45 -7.12
CA CYS A 105 20.78 15.25 -7.17
C CYS A 105 21.54 15.15 -8.51
N SER A 106 21.11 14.32 -9.45
CA SER A 106 21.60 14.32 -10.82
C SER A 106 21.07 15.56 -11.57
N ASP A 107 21.70 15.90 -12.69
CA ASP A 107 21.33 17.04 -13.52
C ASP A 107 19.81 17.11 -13.74
N THR A 108 19.15 18.06 -13.07
CA THR A 108 17.69 18.22 -13.06
C THR A 108 17.08 18.49 -14.44
N ALA A 109 17.91 18.81 -15.42
CA ALA A 109 17.50 19.06 -16.81
C ALA A 109 17.60 17.81 -17.68
N SER A 110 18.13 16.68 -17.17
CA SER A 110 18.31 15.48 -18.01
C SER A 110 17.02 14.66 -18.13
N THR A 111 16.80 14.13 -19.33
CA THR A 111 15.69 13.20 -19.62
C THR A 111 15.81 11.92 -18.78
N GLU A 112 17.02 11.48 -18.50
CA GLU A 112 17.33 10.30 -17.70
C GLU A 112 16.89 10.47 -16.25
N ALA A 113 17.18 11.63 -15.64
CA ALA A 113 16.74 11.91 -14.27
C ALA A 113 15.21 11.93 -14.16
N GLN A 114 14.52 12.47 -15.16
CA GLN A 114 13.06 12.45 -15.20
C GLN A 114 12.50 11.03 -15.35
N LEU A 115 13.08 10.19 -16.22
CA LEU A 115 12.69 8.79 -16.38
C LEU A 115 12.88 7.97 -15.08
N VAL A 116 13.98 8.20 -14.38
CA VAL A 116 14.25 7.53 -13.08
C VAL A 116 13.24 7.97 -12.03
N LYS A 117 12.95 9.27 -11.94
CA LYS A 117 11.91 9.79 -11.04
C LYS A 117 10.56 9.15 -11.33
N GLU A 118 10.10 9.17 -12.58
CA GLU A 118 8.80 8.60 -12.99
C GLU A 118 8.72 7.11 -12.65
N TYR A 119 9.79 6.37 -12.90
CA TYR A 119 9.86 4.95 -12.57
C TYR A 119 9.67 4.72 -11.06
N PHE A 120 10.47 5.39 -10.20
CA PHE A 120 10.38 5.17 -8.77
C PHE A 120 9.09 5.73 -8.15
N VAL A 121 8.56 6.85 -8.66
CA VAL A 121 7.24 7.36 -8.24
C VAL A 121 6.17 6.33 -8.51
N GLY A 122 6.12 5.77 -9.73
CA GLY A 122 5.13 4.74 -10.08
C GLY A 122 5.30 3.45 -9.27
N LYS A 123 6.54 3.02 -8.99
CA LYS A 123 6.79 1.84 -8.15
C LYS A 123 6.43 2.06 -6.68
N MET A 124 6.74 3.22 -6.11
CA MET A 124 6.33 3.57 -4.74
C MET A 124 4.81 3.63 -4.61
N GLU A 125 4.11 4.16 -5.62
CA GLU A 125 2.65 4.13 -5.68
C GLU A 125 2.13 2.69 -5.73
N GLN A 126 2.66 1.86 -6.64
CA GLN A 126 2.27 0.46 -6.79
C GLN A 126 2.48 -0.34 -5.49
N TYR A 127 3.60 -0.15 -4.79
CA TYR A 127 3.92 -0.93 -3.59
C TYR A 127 3.24 -0.38 -2.33
N LEU A 128 3.25 0.93 -2.12
CA LEU A 128 2.87 1.51 -0.84
C LEU A 128 1.45 2.09 -0.81
N TYR A 129 0.90 2.45 -1.97
CA TYR A 129 -0.37 3.15 -2.06
C TYR A 129 -1.51 2.31 -2.65
N ASP A 130 -1.24 1.38 -3.59
CA ASP A 130 -2.29 0.48 -4.10
C ASP A 130 -2.87 -0.31 -2.92
N TYR A 131 -4.20 -0.21 -2.73
CA TYR A 131 -4.89 -0.86 -1.61
C TYR A 131 -4.81 -2.39 -1.67
N ARG A 132 -4.53 -2.98 -2.84
CA ARG A 132 -4.32 -4.43 -3.04
C ARG A 132 -2.89 -4.87 -2.76
N SER A 133 -1.96 -3.93 -2.60
CA SER A 133 -0.58 -4.27 -2.36
C SER A 133 -0.38 -4.90 -0.97
N PRO A 134 0.27 -6.06 -0.87
CA PRO A 134 0.62 -6.65 0.43
C PRO A 134 1.69 -5.83 1.17
N MET A 135 2.35 -4.90 0.49
CA MET A 135 3.36 -4.00 1.05
C MET A 135 2.79 -2.61 1.37
N ARG A 136 1.48 -2.42 1.24
CA ARG A 136 0.84 -1.12 1.49
C ARG A 136 1.25 -0.56 2.85
N ASN A 137 1.69 0.70 2.83
CA ASN A 137 2.07 1.43 4.03
C ASN A 137 1.84 2.94 3.82
N ASP A 138 0.68 3.43 4.27
CA ASP A 138 0.28 4.82 4.10
C ASP A 138 1.28 5.79 4.77
N ALA A 139 1.83 5.44 5.94
CA ALA A 139 2.76 6.31 6.66
C ALA A 139 4.09 6.46 5.91
N LEU A 140 4.63 5.36 5.39
CA LEU A 140 5.85 5.36 4.57
C LEU A 140 5.61 6.11 3.24
N TYR A 141 4.45 5.93 2.63
CA TYR A 141 4.11 6.64 1.40
C TYR A 141 3.97 8.15 1.62
N VAL A 142 3.38 8.58 2.73
CA VAL A 142 3.32 9.99 3.13
C VAL A 142 4.74 10.57 3.31
N SER A 143 5.64 9.86 4.00
CA SER A 143 7.03 10.28 4.16
C SER A 143 7.75 10.43 2.81
N TYR A 144 7.53 9.47 1.91
CA TYR A 144 8.06 9.53 0.54
C TYR A 144 7.51 10.74 -0.23
N LEU A 145 6.19 10.94 -0.26
CA LEU A 145 5.56 12.05 -0.96
C LEU A 145 5.99 13.42 -0.42
N GLN A 146 6.13 13.55 0.90
CA GLN A 146 6.67 14.77 1.53
C GLN A 146 8.09 15.08 1.05
N THR A 147 8.92 14.04 0.91
CA THR A 147 10.30 14.19 0.46
C THR A 147 10.37 14.56 -1.02
N ILE A 148 9.68 13.81 -1.88
CA ILE A 148 9.71 14.04 -3.34
C ILE A 148 9.03 15.36 -3.74
N SER A 149 8.03 15.84 -2.99
CA SER A 149 7.40 17.15 -3.21
C SER A 149 8.38 18.31 -3.11
N ASN A 150 9.45 18.17 -2.32
CA ASN A 150 10.48 19.18 -2.17
C ASN A 150 11.60 19.07 -3.22
N SER A 151 11.51 18.07 -4.09
CA SER A 151 12.46 17.86 -5.17
C SER A 151 12.39 18.97 -6.22
N PRO A 152 13.52 19.42 -6.79
CA PRO A 152 13.52 20.31 -7.93
C PRO A 152 12.97 19.68 -9.22
N LEU A 153 12.91 18.32 -9.28
CA LEU A 153 12.28 17.59 -10.39
C LEU A 153 10.75 17.56 -10.31
N THR A 154 10.13 18.02 -9.22
CA THR A 154 8.69 18.01 -9.02
C THR A 154 8.10 19.35 -9.40
N ASP A 155 7.17 19.35 -10.35
CA ASP A 155 6.49 20.56 -10.80
C ASP A 155 5.35 20.99 -9.83
N THR A 156 4.69 22.10 -10.14
CA THR A 156 3.64 22.66 -9.28
C THR A 156 2.41 21.77 -9.26
N PHE A 157 2.04 21.17 -10.40
CA PHE A 157 0.86 20.30 -10.50
C PHE A 157 1.07 19.01 -9.69
N GLU A 158 2.23 18.39 -9.82
CA GLU A 158 2.61 17.22 -9.03
C GLU A 158 2.61 17.51 -7.54
N ARG A 159 3.13 18.69 -7.11
CA ARG A 159 3.12 19.09 -5.69
C ARG A 159 1.71 19.21 -5.13
N GLU A 160 0.79 19.80 -5.89
CA GLU A 160 -0.62 19.89 -5.47
C GLU A 160 -1.26 18.51 -5.40
N HIS A 161 -0.98 17.63 -6.35
CA HIS A 161 -1.46 16.25 -6.35
C HIS A 161 -0.91 15.47 -5.14
N TYR A 162 0.39 15.55 -4.87
CA TYR A 162 0.98 14.89 -3.68
C TYR A 162 0.41 15.45 -2.37
N ARG A 163 0.21 16.76 -2.29
CA ARG A 163 -0.43 17.40 -1.13
C ARG A 163 -1.84 16.87 -0.91
N TYR A 164 -2.63 16.73 -1.97
CA TYR A 164 -3.96 16.15 -1.92
C TYR A 164 -3.93 14.71 -1.36
N ILE A 165 -3.04 13.87 -1.88
CA ILE A 165 -2.88 12.48 -1.40
C ILE A 165 -2.46 12.47 0.07
N ILE A 166 -1.44 13.23 0.45
CA ILE A 166 -0.95 13.31 1.84
C ILE A 166 -2.08 13.69 2.79
N ASN A 167 -2.83 14.76 2.47
CA ASN A 167 -3.93 15.23 3.30
C ASN A 167 -5.02 14.16 3.49
N ASN A 168 -5.31 13.40 2.45
CA ASN A 168 -6.32 12.34 2.51
C ASN A 168 -5.83 11.08 3.25
N LEU A 169 -4.58 10.67 3.04
CA LEU A 169 -4.00 9.54 3.77
C LEU A 169 -3.88 9.81 5.28
N GLN A 170 -3.77 11.06 5.68
CA GLN A 170 -3.70 11.47 7.08
C GLN A 170 -5.07 11.54 7.77
N LYS A 171 -6.18 11.35 7.03
CA LYS A 171 -7.52 11.27 7.62
C LYS A 171 -7.79 9.87 8.17
N ASN A 172 -8.50 9.81 9.30
CA ASN A 172 -8.93 8.56 9.91
C ASN A 172 -7.78 7.53 10.01
N ARG A 173 -6.63 7.95 10.57
CA ARG A 173 -5.47 7.08 10.75
C ARG A 173 -5.73 6.00 11.81
N LEU A 174 -5.01 4.90 11.69
CA LEU A 174 -5.07 3.82 12.68
C LEU A 174 -4.77 4.36 14.09
N GLY A 175 -5.58 3.97 15.06
CA GLY A 175 -5.50 4.41 16.46
C GLY A 175 -6.13 5.77 16.75
N GLU A 176 -6.46 6.58 15.75
CA GLU A 176 -7.12 7.88 15.94
C GLU A 176 -8.63 7.74 16.01
N THR A 177 -9.27 8.75 16.60
CA THR A 177 -10.74 8.84 16.62
C THR A 177 -11.28 8.99 15.21
N ALA A 178 -12.19 8.10 14.82
CA ALA A 178 -12.86 8.16 13.54
C ALA A 178 -13.70 9.44 13.41
N THR A 179 -13.63 10.06 12.23
CA THR A 179 -14.41 11.27 11.96
C THR A 179 -15.90 10.94 11.93
N ASP A 180 -16.67 11.59 12.76
CA ASP A 180 -18.12 11.42 12.84
C ASP A 180 -18.85 12.09 11.67
N PHE A 181 -19.91 11.47 11.19
CA PHE A 181 -20.77 12.02 10.14
C PHE A 181 -22.24 11.67 10.37
N ALA A 182 -23.13 12.44 9.74
CA ALA A 182 -24.56 12.17 9.72
C ALA A 182 -24.98 11.47 8.42
N PHE A 183 -25.98 10.63 8.51
CA PHE A 183 -26.56 9.91 7.38
C PHE A 183 -28.09 9.71 7.59
N THR A 184 -28.80 9.43 6.50
CA THR A 184 -30.21 9.06 6.55
C THR A 184 -30.34 7.54 6.42
N ASP A 185 -31.03 6.87 7.35
CA ASP A 185 -31.28 5.43 7.26
C ASP A 185 -32.48 5.13 6.33
N ARG A 186 -32.70 3.84 5.98
CA ARG A 186 -33.82 3.42 5.12
C ARG A 186 -35.21 3.77 5.67
N GLY A 187 -35.32 4.07 6.95
CA GLY A 187 -36.56 4.58 7.58
C GLY A 187 -36.72 6.08 7.49
N GLY A 188 -35.84 6.81 6.80
CA GLY A 188 -35.87 8.26 6.67
C GLY A 188 -35.37 9.01 7.92
N ARG A 189 -34.79 8.32 8.90
CA ARG A 189 -34.29 8.94 10.13
C ARG A 189 -32.86 9.39 9.94
N VAL A 190 -32.57 10.61 10.35
CA VAL A 190 -31.21 11.12 10.44
C VAL A 190 -30.53 10.53 11.67
N ARG A 191 -29.38 9.89 11.44
CA ARG A 191 -28.54 9.26 12.48
C ARG A 191 -27.10 9.76 12.35
N ARG A 192 -26.30 9.52 13.37
CA ARG A 192 -24.86 9.80 13.36
C ARG A 192 -24.10 8.52 13.66
N MET A 193 -22.92 8.37 13.06
CA MET A 193 -22.04 7.23 13.32
C MET A 193 -21.65 7.16 14.79
N SER A 194 -21.39 8.31 15.43
CA SER A 194 -21.07 8.39 16.86
C SER A 194 -22.19 7.87 17.79
N GLY A 195 -23.42 7.74 17.30
CA GLY A 195 -24.55 7.15 18.04
C GLY A 195 -24.38 5.64 18.33
N PHE A 196 -23.41 4.98 17.70
CA PHE A 196 -23.10 3.58 17.92
C PHE A 196 -21.88 3.35 18.81
N LYS A 197 -21.34 4.39 19.44
CA LYS A 197 -20.24 4.27 20.38
C LYS A 197 -20.56 3.27 21.50
N GLY A 198 -19.56 2.49 21.91
CA GLY A 198 -19.71 1.36 22.81
C GLY A 198 -19.85 0.00 22.11
N ARG A 199 -19.91 0.01 20.78
CA ARG A 199 -19.94 -1.18 19.91
C ARG A 199 -18.85 -1.06 18.85
N ASP A 200 -18.36 -2.19 18.37
CA ASP A 200 -17.50 -2.22 17.21
C ASP A 200 -18.33 -1.94 15.94
N ILE A 201 -17.82 -1.08 15.06
CA ILE A 201 -18.49 -0.69 13.83
C ILE A 201 -17.68 -1.22 12.64
N VAL A 202 -18.31 -1.99 11.78
CA VAL A 202 -17.84 -2.24 10.42
C VAL A 202 -18.49 -1.19 9.52
N LEU A 203 -17.77 -0.13 9.23
CA LEU A 203 -18.21 0.92 8.33
C LEU A 203 -17.89 0.53 6.90
N PHE A 204 -18.92 0.30 6.10
CA PHE A 204 -18.84 -0.23 4.75
C PHE A 204 -19.38 0.80 3.75
N PHE A 205 -18.49 1.50 3.06
CA PHE A 205 -18.89 2.38 1.97
C PHE A 205 -19.11 1.60 0.70
N TYR A 206 -20.25 1.81 0.04
CA TYR A 206 -20.64 1.06 -1.13
C TYR A 206 -21.40 1.92 -2.15
N ASP A 207 -21.54 1.38 -3.36
CA ASP A 207 -22.47 1.88 -4.38
C ASP A 207 -23.53 0.83 -4.64
N PRO A 208 -24.84 1.19 -4.76
CA PRO A 208 -25.91 0.24 -5.00
C PRO A 208 -25.71 -0.66 -6.24
N ASP A 209 -25.06 -0.14 -7.27
CA ASP A 209 -24.81 -0.86 -8.53
C ASP A 209 -23.43 -1.56 -8.57
N CYS A 210 -22.69 -1.51 -7.45
CA CYS A 210 -21.34 -2.05 -7.37
C CYS A 210 -21.35 -3.57 -7.14
N HIS A 211 -21.00 -4.35 -8.14
CA HIS A 211 -20.98 -5.82 -8.06
C HIS A 211 -19.93 -6.35 -7.07
N SER A 212 -18.75 -5.73 -7.01
CA SER A 212 -17.70 -6.08 -6.03
C SER A 212 -18.16 -5.81 -4.60
N CYS A 213 -18.93 -4.74 -4.37
CA CYS A 213 -19.48 -4.43 -3.04
C CYS A 213 -20.42 -5.55 -2.55
N HIS A 214 -21.22 -6.10 -3.45
CA HIS A 214 -22.11 -7.24 -3.13
C HIS A 214 -21.29 -8.47 -2.73
N SER A 215 -20.27 -8.81 -3.52
CA SER A 215 -19.42 -9.99 -3.27
C SER A 215 -18.65 -9.86 -1.95
N GLU A 216 -18.06 -8.71 -1.68
CA GLU A 216 -17.33 -8.44 -0.42
C GLU A 216 -18.26 -8.51 0.80
N MET A 217 -19.45 -7.93 0.71
CA MET A 217 -20.45 -7.98 1.79
C MET A 217 -20.90 -9.41 2.08
N GLU A 218 -21.17 -10.20 1.04
CA GLU A 218 -21.54 -11.62 1.19
C GLU A 218 -20.42 -12.44 1.86
N GLN A 219 -19.19 -12.25 1.44
CA GLN A 219 -18.03 -12.93 2.03
C GLN A 219 -17.88 -12.57 3.51
N MET A 220 -18.02 -11.29 3.84
CA MET A 220 -17.93 -10.79 5.21
C MET A 220 -19.01 -11.42 6.11
N ILE A 221 -20.26 -11.46 5.66
CA ILE A 221 -21.40 -11.96 6.46
C ILE A 221 -21.41 -13.48 6.58
N ASN A 222 -20.97 -14.18 5.53
CA ASN A 222 -20.84 -15.63 5.57
C ASN A 222 -19.67 -16.11 6.45
N GLY A 223 -18.75 -15.21 6.81
CA GLY A 223 -17.71 -15.46 7.80
C GLY A 223 -18.33 -15.74 9.18
N LYS A 224 -18.03 -16.91 9.76
CA LYS A 224 -18.56 -17.33 11.09
C LYS A 224 -18.10 -16.44 12.26
N SER A 225 -17.13 -15.58 12.06
CA SER A 225 -16.47 -14.76 13.08
C SER A 225 -17.29 -13.60 13.60
N LEU A 226 -18.22 -13.08 12.77
CA LEU A 226 -19.09 -11.98 13.19
C LEU A 226 -20.19 -12.43 14.19
N LEU A 227 -20.41 -13.73 14.35
CA LEU A 227 -21.59 -14.29 15.00
C LEU A 227 -21.66 -14.10 16.53
N ASN A 228 -20.55 -13.77 17.19
CA ASN A 228 -20.50 -13.68 18.65
C ASN A 228 -20.10 -12.29 19.18
N SER A 229 -20.22 -11.27 18.33
CA SER A 229 -19.68 -9.94 18.63
C SER A 229 -20.82 -8.89 18.65
N ASN A 230 -20.74 -7.95 19.57
CA ASN A 230 -21.66 -6.81 19.63
C ASN A 230 -21.29 -5.78 18.56
N ILE A 231 -21.57 -6.09 17.30
CA ILE A 231 -21.12 -5.36 16.11
C ILE A 231 -22.27 -4.61 15.44
N VAL A 232 -21.97 -3.41 14.93
CA VAL A 232 -22.82 -2.71 13.96
C VAL A 232 -22.16 -2.79 12.58
N VAL A 233 -22.84 -3.34 11.62
CA VAL A 233 -22.47 -3.21 10.20
C VAL A 233 -23.21 -1.99 9.65
N LEU A 234 -22.48 -0.91 9.43
CA LEU A 234 -22.99 0.35 8.92
C LEU A 234 -22.63 0.48 7.45
N ALA A 235 -23.57 0.10 6.58
CA ALA A 235 -23.41 0.21 5.13
C ALA A 235 -23.89 1.60 4.68
N ILE A 236 -22.99 2.39 4.08
CA ILE A 236 -23.26 3.79 3.71
C ILE A 236 -23.00 3.99 2.22
N TYR A 237 -24.03 4.44 1.49
CA TYR A 237 -23.85 5.05 0.19
C TYR A 237 -23.29 6.46 0.37
N PRO A 238 -22.06 6.76 -0.06
CA PRO A 238 -21.41 8.03 0.23
C PRO A 238 -21.78 9.14 -0.77
N GLY A 239 -22.48 8.82 -1.86
CA GLY A 239 -22.87 9.74 -2.93
C GLY A 239 -24.05 10.65 -2.56
N ALA A 240 -24.37 11.60 -3.47
CA ALA A 240 -25.45 12.57 -3.31
C ALA A 240 -26.78 12.11 -3.92
N GLU A 241 -26.76 11.08 -4.79
CA GLU A 241 -27.96 10.64 -5.55
C GLU A 241 -28.85 9.74 -4.69
N THR A 242 -29.62 10.37 -3.80
CA THR A 242 -30.52 9.65 -2.87
C THR A 242 -31.49 8.71 -3.61
N ASP A 243 -32.06 9.16 -4.75
CA ASP A 243 -32.96 8.36 -5.59
C ASP A 243 -32.29 7.08 -6.11
N ARG A 244 -30.99 7.14 -6.40
CA ARG A 244 -30.21 5.97 -6.83
C ARG A 244 -30.09 4.97 -5.68
N TRP A 245 -29.74 5.46 -4.50
CA TRP A 245 -29.69 4.65 -3.29
C TRP A 245 -31.05 4.05 -2.94
N GLU A 246 -32.15 4.83 -3.01
CA GLU A 246 -33.50 4.36 -2.71
C GLU A 246 -33.97 3.25 -3.68
N ARG A 247 -33.68 3.42 -4.98
CA ARG A 247 -34.02 2.43 -6.01
C ARG A 247 -33.08 1.23 -6.03
N GLY A 248 -31.88 1.42 -5.56
CA GLY A 248 -30.86 0.36 -5.49
C GLY A 248 -31.48 -0.83 -4.77
N ASP A 249 -31.43 -1.98 -5.43
CA ASP A 249 -32.01 -3.19 -4.85
C ASP A 249 -31.33 -3.41 -3.51
N ILE A 250 -32.15 -3.55 -2.49
CA ILE A 250 -31.69 -3.76 -1.11
C ILE A 250 -31.09 -5.16 -1.03
N PHE A 251 -30.11 -5.42 -1.87
CA PHE A 251 -29.29 -6.61 -1.82
C PHE A 251 -28.76 -6.80 -0.41
N ILE A 252 -28.42 -5.69 0.20
CA ILE A 252 -27.88 -5.61 1.53
C ILE A 252 -28.97 -5.75 2.61
N GLY A 253 -30.20 -5.25 2.39
CA GLY A 253 -31.17 -5.13 3.48
C GLY A 253 -31.89 -6.43 3.87
N LYS A 254 -32.65 -7.03 2.98
CA LYS A 254 -33.58 -8.10 3.36
C LYS A 254 -32.95 -9.48 3.50
N ASN A 255 -32.07 -9.86 2.59
CA ASN A 255 -31.43 -11.17 2.62
C ASN A 255 -30.35 -11.23 3.71
N ILE A 256 -29.61 -10.15 3.89
CA ILE A 256 -28.58 -10.02 4.91
C ILE A 256 -29.19 -9.94 6.30
N GLN A 257 -30.17 -9.08 6.51
CA GLN A 257 -30.87 -9.00 7.79
C GLN A 257 -31.49 -10.36 8.17
N LYS A 258 -32.07 -11.08 7.21
CA LYS A 258 -32.58 -12.43 7.42
C LYS A 258 -31.47 -13.42 7.75
N SER A 259 -30.34 -13.34 7.05
CA SER A 259 -29.14 -14.17 7.32
C SER A 259 -28.54 -13.88 8.69
N LEU A 260 -28.46 -12.63 9.08
CA LEU A 260 -27.93 -12.21 10.39
C LEU A 260 -28.89 -12.62 11.51
N ASN A 261 -30.19 -12.38 11.35
CA ASN A 261 -31.21 -12.79 12.35
C ASN A 261 -31.31 -14.30 12.53
N SER A 262 -30.98 -15.09 11.51
CA SER A 262 -30.95 -16.55 11.61
C SER A 262 -29.70 -17.11 12.29
N LYS A 263 -28.66 -16.31 12.47
CA LYS A 263 -27.32 -16.74 12.95
C LYS A 263 -27.02 -16.34 14.40
N GLY A 264 -27.82 -15.51 15.04
CA GLY A 264 -27.67 -15.20 16.47
C GLY A 264 -27.75 -13.71 16.82
N GLU A 265 -27.93 -13.48 18.10
CA GLU A 265 -28.06 -12.12 18.70
C GLU A 265 -26.70 -11.40 18.70
N GLY A 266 -26.67 -10.13 18.31
CA GLY A 266 -25.50 -9.25 18.50
C GLY A 266 -25.02 -8.44 17.29
N ILE A 267 -25.49 -8.75 16.06
CA ILE A 267 -25.15 -7.96 14.88
C ILE A 267 -26.35 -7.09 14.48
N GLU A 268 -26.16 -5.78 14.46
CA GLU A 268 -27.11 -4.83 13.88
C GLU A 268 -26.63 -4.41 12.50
N PHE A 269 -27.46 -4.56 11.49
CA PHE A 269 -27.21 -4.07 10.15
C PHE A 269 -28.02 -2.79 9.89
N ILE A 270 -27.32 -1.73 9.43
CA ILE A 270 -27.93 -0.44 9.10
C ILE A 270 -27.45 -0.04 7.71
N ASP A 271 -28.40 0.23 6.84
CA ASP A 271 -28.19 0.77 5.52
C ASP A 271 -28.56 2.26 5.52
N GLY A 272 -27.67 3.10 5.04
CA GLY A 272 -27.81 4.55 5.04
C GLY A 272 -27.20 5.24 3.84
N CYS A 273 -27.61 6.50 3.66
CA CYS A 273 -27.13 7.39 2.61
C CYS A 273 -26.53 8.65 3.20
N SER A 274 -25.42 9.11 2.64
CA SER A 274 -24.80 10.39 2.99
C SER A 274 -25.76 11.56 2.77
N ILE A 275 -25.87 12.46 3.73
CA ILE A 275 -26.70 13.64 3.58
C ILE A 275 -26.03 14.60 2.58
N GLY A 276 -26.69 14.82 1.44
CA GLY A 276 -26.16 15.68 0.38
C GLY A 276 -24.80 15.28 -0.17
N GLY A 277 -24.39 14.02 -0.01
CA GLY A 277 -23.10 13.54 -0.48
C GLY A 277 -21.87 14.12 0.25
N GLU A 278 -22.07 14.62 1.47
CA GLU A 278 -21.01 15.30 2.24
C GLU A 278 -19.78 14.41 2.48
N ILE A 279 -19.96 13.09 2.58
CA ILE A 279 -18.84 12.16 2.81
C ILE A 279 -17.81 12.26 1.69
N LEU A 280 -18.24 12.29 0.42
CA LEU A 280 -17.35 12.46 -0.73
C LEU A 280 -16.96 13.91 -0.95
N SER A 281 -17.94 14.85 -0.94
CA SER A 281 -17.68 16.26 -1.31
C SER A 281 -16.78 17.01 -0.32
N LYS A 282 -16.72 16.54 0.93
CA LYS A 282 -15.84 17.08 1.99
C LYS A 282 -14.66 16.17 2.29
N ASP A 283 -14.49 15.07 1.54
CA ASP A 283 -13.47 14.04 1.81
C ASP A 283 -13.43 13.64 3.30
N ILE A 284 -14.59 13.40 3.92
CA ILE A 284 -14.67 13.04 5.36
C ILE A 284 -13.94 11.71 5.59
N TYR A 285 -14.12 10.76 4.68
CA TYR A 285 -13.32 9.54 4.54
C TYR A 285 -12.66 9.52 3.17
N PHE A 286 -11.43 9.05 3.12
CA PHE A 286 -10.75 8.87 1.85
C PHE A 286 -11.20 7.55 1.21
N ILE A 287 -12.08 7.66 0.21
CA ILE A 287 -12.67 6.52 -0.51
C ILE A 287 -12.07 6.48 -1.91
N ARG A 288 -11.04 5.66 -2.10
CA ARG A 288 -10.32 5.51 -3.38
C ARG A 288 -11.09 4.63 -4.36
N GLU A 289 -11.67 3.56 -3.84
CA GLU A 289 -12.50 2.60 -4.57
C GLU A 289 -13.64 2.10 -3.68
N LEU A 290 -14.66 1.52 -4.29
CA LEU A 290 -15.75 0.87 -3.60
C LEU A 290 -15.73 -0.65 -3.86
N PRO A 291 -15.98 -1.45 -2.83
CA PRO A 291 -16.26 -1.05 -1.45
C PRO A 291 -15.01 -0.52 -0.72
N SER A 292 -15.20 0.43 0.19
CA SER A 292 -14.17 0.86 1.13
C SER A 292 -14.62 0.53 2.55
N VAL A 293 -13.83 -0.25 3.28
CA VAL A 293 -14.24 -0.79 4.58
C VAL A 293 -13.30 -0.33 5.68
N TYR A 294 -13.89 0.13 6.79
CA TYR A 294 -13.17 0.50 8.01
C TYR A 294 -13.71 -0.31 9.18
N ILE A 295 -12.83 -0.65 10.12
CA ILE A 295 -13.24 -1.12 11.45
C ILE A 295 -12.95 -0.02 12.45
N ILE A 296 -13.97 0.33 13.22
CA ILE A 296 -13.92 1.32 14.30
C ILE A 296 -14.28 0.58 15.58
N ASP A 297 -13.42 0.67 16.59
CA ASP A 297 -13.65 -0.01 17.87
C ASP A 297 -14.74 0.65 18.72
N LYS A 298 -15.11 0.02 19.82
CA LYS A 298 -16.10 0.50 20.79
C LYS A 298 -15.79 1.90 21.36
N ASP A 299 -14.50 2.31 21.36
CA ASP A 299 -14.07 3.63 21.82
C ASP A 299 -14.12 4.69 20.73
N GLY A 300 -14.48 4.28 19.49
CA GLY A 300 -14.58 5.15 18.32
C GLY A 300 -13.24 5.37 17.61
N ARG A 301 -12.26 4.48 17.79
CA ARG A 301 -10.95 4.56 17.13
C ARG A 301 -10.91 3.69 15.90
N VAL A 302 -10.22 4.16 14.86
CA VAL A 302 -9.97 3.38 13.64
C VAL A 302 -8.95 2.29 13.95
N VAL A 303 -9.33 1.03 13.77
CA VAL A 303 -8.44 -0.13 13.96
C VAL A 303 -8.04 -0.81 12.65
N LEU A 304 -8.87 -0.71 11.62
CA LEU A 304 -8.52 -1.06 10.24
C LEU A 304 -9.13 -0.04 9.27
N LYS A 305 -8.44 0.22 8.17
CA LYS A 305 -8.96 1.11 7.11
C LYS A 305 -8.70 0.51 5.73
N GLU A 306 -9.65 0.69 4.81
CA GLU A 306 -9.62 0.19 3.43
C GLU A 306 -9.23 -1.30 3.39
N CYS A 307 -9.88 -2.06 4.25
CA CYS A 307 -9.65 -3.50 4.42
C CYS A 307 -10.63 -4.32 3.57
N THR A 308 -10.28 -5.59 3.34
CA THR A 308 -11.11 -6.56 2.63
C THR A 308 -12.05 -7.30 3.58
N ALA A 309 -13.06 -7.99 3.04
CA ALA A 309 -13.91 -8.88 3.83
C ALA A 309 -13.09 -9.91 4.64
N LYS A 310 -12.00 -10.42 4.06
CA LYS A 310 -11.10 -11.36 4.73
C LYS A 310 -10.41 -10.74 5.94
N ASP A 311 -10.00 -9.47 5.84
CA ASP A 311 -9.38 -8.75 6.96
C ASP A 311 -10.37 -8.53 8.09
N VAL A 312 -11.61 -8.13 7.76
CA VAL A 312 -12.72 -8.01 8.73
C VAL A 312 -12.96 -9.31 9.46
N VAL A 313 -13.12 -10.41 8.70
CA VAL A 313 -13.32 -11.75 9.26
C VAL A 313 -12.14 -12.15 10.16
N SER A 314 -10.91 -11.91 9.73
CA SER A 314 -9.70 -12.23 10.48
C SER A 314 -9.57 -11.40 11.76
N TYR A 315 -9.96 -10.14 11.74
CA TYR A 315 -9.96 -9.26 12.90
C TYR A 315 -10.88 -9.82 14.01
N PHE A 316 -12.13 -10.16 13.69
CA PHE A 316 -13.07 -10.66 14.67
C PHE A 316 -12.89 -12.14 15.04
N GLN A 317 -12.08 -12.90 14.27
CA GLN A 317 -11.68 -14.29 14.64
C GLN A 317 -10.59 -14.32 15.68
N ARG A 318 -9.74 -13.30 15.72
CA ARG A 318 -8.72 -13.21 16.77
C ARG A 318 -9.46 -12.90 18.06
N SER A 319 -9.55 -13.87 18.98
CA SER A 319 -9.91 -13.60 20.38
C SER A 319 -9.16 -12.35 20.84
N PRO A 320 -9.70 -11.55 21.77
CA PRO A 320 -8.99 -10.36 22.24
C PRO A 320 -7.63 -10.79 22.76
N CYS A 321 -6.62 -10.64 21.92
CA CYS A 321 -5.23 -10.73 22.37
C CYS A 321 -5.00 -9.49 23.23
N PRO A 322 -4.41 -9.59 24.42
CA PRO A 322 -4.09 -8.43 25.22
C PRO A 322 -3.28 -7.45 24.40
N ALA A 323 -3.54 -6.16 24.60
CA ALA A 323 -2.92 -5.05 23.90
C ALA A 323 -1.44 -5.35 23.60
N LEU A 324 -1.08 -5.29 22.33
CA LEU A 324 0.31 -5.16 21.94
C LEU A 324 0.73 -3.76 22.42
N ASP A 325 1.48 -3.72 23.50
CA ASP A 325 2.25 -2.55 23.91
C ASP A 325 3.22 -2.22 22.76
N PHE A 326 3.05 -1.05 22.15
CA PHE A 326 3.94 -0.48 21.13
C PHE A 326 4.98 0.42 21.78
#